data_37da4ac2039f3f87655cbffc1940166b
#
_entry.id   37da4ac2039f3f87655cbffc1940166b
#
_cell.length_a   1.000
_cell.length_b   1.000
_cell.length_c   1.000
_cell.angle_alpha   90.00
_cell.angle_beta   90.00
_cell.angle_gamma   90.00
#
_symmetry.space_group_name_H-M   'P 1'
#
loop_
_entity.id
_entity.type
_entity.pdbx_description
1 polymer ?
#
loop_
_entity_poly.entity_id
_entity_poly.type
_entity_poly.pdbx_seq_one_letter_code
_entity_poly.pdbx_strand_id
1 'polypeptide(L)'
;MARGTVREAVRELRALGILEVRRGLGTYLSTASASTIRPGLVYRGVKQVGADTAGNRDLTGLREMVEVRALLECSLAAEVTGSISAATGRELHALAARMDDPRDSASADRQFHRTLYAGVDNQLARELIDVFWDSLNLADLRLPPTNTVKATRDAHDRIADCVVGNDPEVSRDAMWHHFDAIRERL
;
A
#
# COMPACT_ATOMS: atom_id res chain seq x y z
N MET A 1 24.93 16.88 -30.93
CA MET A 1 24.71 16.00 -29.74
C MET A 1 25.39 14.66 -29.97
N ALA A 2 26.26 14.22 -29.06
CA ALA A 2 26.93 12.94 -29.20
C ALA A 2 25.93 11.79 -28.99
N ARG A 3 26.00 10.74 -29.80
CA ARG A 3 25.11 9.55 -29.66
C ARG A 3 25.16 8.90 -28.27
N GLY A 4 26.31 9.09 -27.57
CA GLY A 4 26.49 8.65 -26.18
C GLY A 4 25.57 9.37 -25.22
N THR A 5 25.47 10.70 -25.32
CA THR A 5 24.62 11.52 -24.43
C THR A 5 23.12 11.16 -24.54
N VAL A 6 22.64 10.92 -25.77
CA VAL A 6 21.25 10.48 -25.98
C VAL A 6 21.01 9.10 -25.35
N ARG A 7 21.97 8.19 -25.48
CA ARG A 7 21.88 6.83 -24.92
C ARG A 7 21.84 6.85 -23.39
N GLU A 8 22.64 7.71 -22.76
CA GLU A 8 22.62 7.91 -21.29
C GLU A 8 21.30 8.51 -20.84
N ALA A 9 20.81 9.58 -21.47
CA ALA A 9 19.53 10.19 -21.15
C ALA A 9 18.36 9.18 -21.25
N VAL A 10 18.33 8.35 -22.31
CA VAL A 10 17.32 7.29 -22.46
C VAL A 10 17.45 6.25 -21.34
N ARG A 11 18.67 5.91 -20.91
CA ARG A 11 18.89 4.95 -19.81
C ARG A 11 18.38 5.52 -18.47
N GLU A 12 18.68 6.79 -18.19
CA GLU A 12 18.18 7.48 -16.98
C GLU A 12 16.66 7.57 -16.96
N LEU A 13 16.05 8.01 -18.07
CA LEU A 13 14.59 8.11 -18.18
C LEU A 13 13.89 6.74 -18.06
N ARG A 14 14.55 5.67 -18.53
CA ARG A 14 14.07 4.29 -18.30
C ARG A 14 14.18 3.88 -16.84
N ALA A 15 15.28 4.21 -16.18
CA ALA A 15 15.46 3.91 -14.75
C ALA A 15 14.43 4.64 -13.89
N LEU A 16 14.01 5.84 -14.31
CA LEU A 16 12.93 6.61 -13.71
C LEU A 16 11.52 6.11 -14.12
N GLY A 17 11.42 5.10 -15.00
CA GLY A 17 10.13 4.59 -15.48
C GLY A 17 9.38 5.53 -16.43
N ILE A 18 10.02 6.61 -16.90
CA ILE A 18 9.43 7.58 -17.85
C ILE A 18 9.41 7.02 -19.27
N LEU A 19 10.41 6.21 -19.60
CA LEU A 19 10.51 5.53 -20.90
C LEU A 19 10.45 4.02 -20.74
N GLU A 20 9.80 3.36 -21.70
CA GLU A 20 9.82 1.90 -21.87
C GLU A 20 10.44 1.53 -23.22
N VAL A 21 11.19 0.43 -23.27
CA VAL A 21 11.71 -0.12 -24.52
C VAL A 21 10.91 -1.36 -24.89
N ARG A 22 10.23 -1.30 -26.02
CA ARG A 22 9.54 -2.44 -26.60
C ARG A 22 10.46 -3.08 -27.65
N ARG A 23 10.87 -4.32 -27.39
CA ARG A 23 11.82 -5.03 -28.23
C ARG A 23 11.33 -5.10 -29.69
N GLY A 24 12.12 -4.63 -30.62
CA GLY A 24 11.80 -4.57 -32.05
C GLY A 24 10.87 -3.41 -32.47
N LEU A 25 10.31 -2.66 -31.53
CA LEU A 25 9.38 -1.55 -31.81
C LEU A 25 9.94 -0.17 -31.50
N GLY A 26 10.90 -0.08 -30.57
CA GLY A 26 11.54 1.21 -30.22
C GLY A 26 11.38 1.60 -28.76
N THR A 27 11.54 2.90 -28.49
CA THR A 27 11.42 3.51 -27.17
C THR A 27 10.19 4.41 -27.16
N TYR A 28 9.35 4.25 -26.14
CA TYR A 28 8.07 4.93 -25.97
C TYR A 28 8.01 5.61 -24.60
N LEU A 29 7.13 6.60 -24.46
CA LEU A 29 6.73 7.06 -23.13
C LEU A 29 5.99 5.93 -22.44
N SER A 30 6.35 5.66 -21.18
CA SER A 30 5.58 4.74 -20.37
C SER A 30 4.26 5.39 -19.95
N THR A 31 3.27 4.59 -19.59
CA THR A 31 2.11 5.10 -18.86
C THR A 31 2.59 5.67 -17.53
N ALA A 32 2.25 6.93 -17.25
CA ALA A 32 2.58 7.54 -15.96
C ALA A 32 2.04 6.66 -14.82
N SER A 33 2.92 6.25 -13.91
CA SER A 33 2.57 5.38 -12.80
C SER A 33 3.30 5.81 -11.53
N ALA A 34 2.64 5.71 -10.39
CA ALA A 34 3.27 5.92 -9.09
C ALA A 34 4.39 4.91 -8.78
N SER A 35 4.52 3.84 -9.57
CA SER A 35 5.61 2.87 -9.44
C SER A 35 7.01 3.52 -9.58
N THR A 36 7.12 4.66 -10.24
CA THR A 36 8.37 5.42 -10.39
C THR A 36 8.89 5.98 -9.07
N ILE A 37 8.01 6.30 -8.12
CA ILE A 37 8.38 6.82 -6.79
C ILE A 37 8.65 5.69 -5.78
N ARG A 38 8.26 4.44 -6.08
CA ARG A 38 8.44 3.28 -5.22
C ARG A 38 9.86 3.11 -4.68
N PRO A 39 10.94 3.16 -5.50
CA PRO A 39 12.29 2.98 -4.98
C PRO A 39 12.67 4.02 -3.92
N GLY A 40 12.23 5.27 -4.09
CA GLY A 40 12.47 6.34 -3.11
C GLY A 40 11.73 6.12 -1.81
N LEU A 41 10.45 5.70 -1.86
CA LEU A 41 9.66 5.42 -0.66
C LEU A 41 10.17 4.16 0.06
N VAL A 42 10.47 3.08 -0.66
CA VAL A 42 11.09 1.88 -0.10
C VAL A 42 12.41 2.24 0.60
N TYR A 43 13.27 3.01 -0.07
CA TYR A 43 14.53 3.46 0.51
C TYR A 43 14.32 4.27 1.79
N ARG A 44 13.34 5.20 1.80
CA ARG A 44 12.97 5.99 2.98
C ARG A 44 12.53 5.10 4.15
N GLY A 45 11.63 4.16 3.90
CA GLY A 45 11.13 3.25 4.95
C GLY A 45 12.18 2.25 5.45
N VAL A 46 13.00 1.70 4.56
CA VAL A 46 13.95 0.62 4.89
C VAL A 46 15.29 1.14 5.41
N LYS A 47 15.77 2.30 4.91
CA LYS A 47 17.07 2.87 5.33
C LYS A 47 17.13 3.12 6.83
N GLN A 48 16.03 3.57 7.42
CA GLN A 48 15.96 3.96 8.83
C GLN A 48 15.69 2.78 9.76
N VAL A 49 15.29 1.62 9.26
CA VAL A 49 15.10 0.39 10.05
C VAL A 49 16.43 -0.29 10.41
N GLY A 50 17.57 0.20 9.88
CA GLY A 50 18.91 -0.22 10.30
C GLY A 50 19.18 0.23 11.72
N ALA A 51 19.60 -0.69 12.61
CA ALA A 51 20.04 -0.33 13.96
C ALA A 51 21.29 0.56 13.87
N ASP A 52 21.35 1.60 14.70
CA ASP A 52 22.58 2.34 14.95
C ASP A 52 23.61 1.46 15.72
N THR A 53 24.81 1.99 15.97
CA THR A 53 25.86 1.29 16.72
C THR A 53 25.48 0.95 18.16
N ALA A 54 24.41 1.54 18.70
CA ALA A 54 23.84 1.28 20.03
C ALA A 54 22.65 0.31 19.99
N GLY A 55 22.25 -0.19 18.81
CA GLY A 55 21.14 -1.12 18.62
C GLY A 55 19.75 -0.43 18.53
N ASN A 56 19.69 0.91 18.56
CA ASN A 56 18.44 1.65 18.39
C ASN A 56 18.04 1.68 16.93
N ARG A 57 16.76 1.46 16.67
CA ARG A 57 16.17 1.57 15.33
C ARG A 57 15.46 2.91 15.19
N ASP A 58 15.81 3.66 14.16
CA ASP A 58 15.03 4.82 13.76
C ASP A 58 13.89 4.38 12.86
N LEU A 59 12.66 4.42 13.37
CA LEU A 59 11.44 4.04 12.67
C LEU A 59 10.65 5.27 12.16
N THR A 60 11.21 6.47 12.26
CA THR A 60 10.53 7.73 11.92
C THR A 60 9.97 7.70 10.49
N GLY A 61 10.79 7.32 9.50
CA GLY A 61 10.32 7.27 8.11
C GLY A 61 9.22 6.25 7.87
N LEU A 62 9.22 5.16 8.64
CA LEU A 62 8.17 4.15 8.55
C LEU A 62 6.86 4.64 9.19
N ARG A 63 6.95 5.31 10.35
CA ARG A 63 5.79 5.97 10.98
C ARG A 63 5.15 7.00 10.07
N GLU A 64 5.95 7.89 9.48
CA GLU A 64 5.46 8.89 8.53
C GLU A 64 4.73 8.25 7.33
N MET A 65 5.24 7.13 6.82
CA MET A 65 4.60 6.40 5.72
C MET A 65 3.27 5.77 6.15
N VAL A 66 3.19 5.18 7.35
CA VAL A 66 1.95 4.63 7.92
C VAL A 66 0.92 5.74 8.11
N GLU A 67 1.33 6.90 8.63
CA GLU A 67 0.40 8.03 8.82
C GLU A 67 -0.14 8.57 7.50
N VAL A 68 0.70 8.75 6.47
CA VAL A 68 0.24 9.19 5.15
C VAL A 68 -0.71 8.17 4.52
N ARG A 69 -0.40 6.87 4.64
CA ARG A 69 -1.27 5.79 4.17
C ARG A 69 -2.61 5.82 4.91
N ALA A 70 -2.61 5.95 6.23
CA ALA A 70 -3.82 6.01 7.04
C ALA A 70 -4.72 7.20 6.63
N LEU A 71 -4.15 8.40 6.46
CA LEU A 71 -4.90 9.57 6.02
C LEU A 71 -5.55 9.35 4.64
N LEU A 72 -4.82 8.76 3.70
CA LEU A 72 -5.33 8.46 2.37
C LEU A 72 -6.44 7.41 2.42
N GLU A 73 -6.20 6.27 3.09
CA GLU A 73 -7.15 5.17 3.13
C GLU A 73 -8.40 5.48 3.93
N CYS A 74 -8.32 6.26 5.01
CA CYS A 74 -9.50 6.75 5.73
C CYS A 74 -10.41 7.60 4.83
N SER A 75 -9.81 8.47 3.99
CA SER A 75 -10.58 9.28 3.06
C SER A 75 -11.22 8.44 1.96
N LEU A 76 -10.50 7.45 1.43
CA LEU A 76 -11.02 6.55 0.40
C LEU A 76 -12.08 5.59 0.94
N ALA A 77 -11.94 5.08 2.17
CA ALA A 77 -12.96 4.25 2.80
C ALA A 77 -14.28 5.00 2.95
N ALA A 78 -14.22 6.27 3.37
CA ALA A 78 -15.40 7.13 3.42
C ALA A 78 -16.01 7.38 2.02
N GLU A 79 -15.18 7.59 0.99
CA GLU A 79 -15.61 7.82 -0.39
C GLU A 79 -16.36 6.63 -0.98
N VAL A 80 -15.87 5.40 -0.75
CA VAL A 80 -16.49 4.19 -1.31
C VAL A 80 -17.69 3.70 -0.52
N THR A 81 -17.94 4.24 0.67
CA THR A 81 -19.06 3.84 1.53
C THR A 81 -20.41 4.03 0.81
N GLY A 82 -21.25 3.01 0.86
CA GLY A 82 -22.55 2.97 0.19
C GLY A 82 -22.48 2.69 -1.31
N SER A 83 -21.29 2.71 -1.93
CA SER A 83 -21.09 2.30 -3.33
C SER A 83 -20.66 0.82 -3.47
N ILE A 84 -20.25 0.19 -2.38
CA ILE A 84 -19.80 -1.20 -2.34
C ILE A 84 -21.01 -2.14 -2.51
N SER A 85 -20.98 -2.98 -3.53
CA SER A 85 -22.03 -3.98 -3.76
C SER A 85 -22.01 -5.07 -2.68
N ALA A 86 -23.16 -5.70 -2.43
CA ALA A 86 -23.23 -6.86 -1.53
C ALA A 86 -22.32 -8.01 -1.97
N ALA A 87 -22.03 -8.15 -3.27
CA ALA A 87 -21.09 -9.14 -3.79
C ALA A 87 -19.66 -8.80 -3.39
N THR A 88 -19.27 -7.54 -3.58
CA THR A 88 -17.95 -7.03 -3.16
C THR A 88 -17.77 -7.13 -1.65
N GLY A 89 -18.82 -6.82 -0.86
CA GLY A 89 -18.78 -6.98 0.60
C GLY A 89 -18.49 -8.43 1.02
N ARG A 90 -19.13 -9.41 0.39
CA ARG A 90 -18.83 -10.83 0.64
C ARG A 90 -17.39 -11.22 0.25
N GLU A 91 -16.88 -10.66 -0.85
CA GLU A 91 -15.49 -10.88 -1.26
C GLU A 91 -14.51 -10.30 -0.24
N LEU A 92 -14.77 -9.10 0.30
CA LEU A 92 -13.96 -8.49 1.35
C LEU A 92 -13.91 -9.37 2.60
N HIS A 93 -15.06 -9.90 3.07
CA HIS A 93 -15.08 -10.86 4.19
C HIS A 93 -14.32 -12.16 3.88
N ALA A 94 -14.44 -12.69 2.66
CA ALA A 94 -13.67 -13.88 2.27
C ALA A 94 -12.15 -13.61 2.30
N LEU A 95 -11.72 -12.41 1.89
CA LEU A 95 -10.33 -11.99 1.96
C LEU A 95 -9.85 -11.80 3.41
N ALA A 96 -10.68 -11.20 4.28
CA ALA A 96 -10.39 -11.08 5.70
C ALA A 96 -10.21 -12.45 6.37
N ALA A 97 -11.07 -13.42 6.04
CA ALA A 97 -10.96 -14.79 6.55
C ALA A 97 -9.65 -15.49 6.11
N ARG A 98 -9.12 -15.20 4.91
CA ARG A 98 -7.83 -15.75 4.45
C ARG A 98 -6.62 -15.24 5.24
N MET A 99 -6.76 -14.13 5.95
CA MET A 99 -5.69 -13.57 6.80
C MET A 99 -5.40 -14.43 8.03
N ASP A 100 -6.26 -15.41 8.35
CA ASP A 100 -6.00 -16.38 9.41
C ASP A 100 -4.83 -17.35 9.08
N ASP A 101 -4.51 -17.56 7.79
CA ASP A 101 -3.31 -18.33 7.39
C ASP A 101 -2.11 -17.38 7.27
N PRO A 102 -1.09 -17.51 8.13
CA PRO A 102 0.11 -16.66 8.07
C PRO A 102 0.83 -16.68 6.72
N ARG A 103 0.66 -17.75 5.92
CA ARG A 103 1.29 -17.87 4.59
C ARG A 103 0.55 -17.08 3.52
N ASP A 104 -0.73 -16.78 3.74
CA ASP A 104 -1.59 -16.07 2.80
C ASP A 104 -1.97 -14.65 3.29
N SER A 105 -1.77 -14.38 4.58
CA SER A 105 -2.20 -13.15 5.24
C SER A 105 -1.77 -11.89 4.51
N ALA A 106 -0.50 -11.74 4.17
CA ALA A 106 0.01 -10.55 3.47
C ALA A 106 -0.56 -10.40 2.05
N SER A 107 -0.81 -11.53 1.35
CA SER A 107 -1.43 -11.52 0.03
C SER A 107 -2.91 -11.15 0.10
N ALA A 108 -3.62 -11.69 1.09
CA ALA A 108 -5.04 -11.44 1.33
C ALA A 108 -5.28 -9.98 1.75
N ASP A 109 -4.45 -9.42 2.63
CA ASP A 109 -4.47 -8.02 3.06
C ASP A 109 -4.32 -7.09 1.83
N ARG A 110 -3.29 -7.30 1.02
CA ARG A 110 -3.09 -6.52 -0.19
C ARG A 110 -4.30 -6.59 -1.13
N GLN A 111 -4.85 -7.78 -1.32
CA GLN A 111 -6.00 -7.99 -2.19
C GLN A 111 -7.26 -7.34 -1.62
N PHE A 112 -7.44 -7.36 -0.30
CA PHE A 112 -8.54 -6.68 0.38
C PHE A 112 -8.57 -5.19 0.05
N HIS A 113 -7.47 -4.47 0.26
CA HIS A 113 -7.39 -3.04 -0.03
C HIS A 113 -7.56 -2.74 -1.52
N ARG A 114 -7.04 -3.57 -2.41
CA ARG A 114 -7.26 -3.44 -3.86
C ARG A 114 -8.73 -3.63 -4.26
N THR A 115 -9.40 -4.62 -3.69
CA THR A 115 -10.83 -4.88 -3.92
C THR A 115 -11.66 -3.73 -3.37
N LEU A 116 -11.35 -3.25 -2.17
CA LEU A 116 -12.03 -2.16 -1.52
C LEU A 116 -12.02 -0.88 -2.37
N TYR A 117 -10.87 -0.55 -2.96
CA TYR A 117 -10.70 0.69 -3.74
C TYR A 117 -10.79 0.50 -5.26
N ALA A 118 -11.24 -0.66 -5.74
CA ALA A 118 -11.36 -0.92 -7.17
C ALA A 118 -12.27 0.06 -7.92
N GLY A 119 -13.29 0.59 -7.24
CA GLY A 119 -14.24 1.58 -7.77
C GLY A 119 -13.81 3.05 -7.65
N VAL A 120 -12.67 3.35 -7.02
CA VAL A 120 -12.16 4.72 -6.90
C VAL A 120 -11.64 5.19 -8.25
N ASP A 121 -12.13 6.33 -8.77
CA ASP A 121 -11.70 6.86 -10.08
C ASP A 121 -10.27 7.39 -10.06
N ASN A 122 -9.75 7.81 -8.91
CA ASN A 122 -8.39 8.32 -8.76
C ASN A 122 -7.36 7.18 -8.86
N GLN A 123 -6.88 6.91 -10.07
CA GLN A 123 -5.87 5.89 -10.33
C GLN A 123 -4.58 6.11 -9.51
N LEU A 124 -4.13 7.37 -9.37
CA LEU A 124 -2.92 7.69 -8.61
C LEU A 124 -3.07 7.31 -7.13
N ALA A 125 -4.25 7.53 -6.52
CA ALA A 125 -4.51 7.12 -5.15
C ALA A 125 -4.39 5.60 -4.98
N ARG A 126 -4.99 4.80 -5.89
CA ARG A 126 -4.87 3.34 -5.87
C ARG A 126 -3.43 2.85 -6.02
N GLU A 127 -2.67 3.48 -6.93
CA GLU A 127 -1.25 3.13 -7.14
C GLU A 127 -0.37 3.51 -5.94
N LEU A 128 -0.67 4.62 -5.25
CA LEU A 128 0.04 5.01 -4.03
C LEU A 128 -0.17 4.00 -2.91
N ILE A 129 -1.39 3.48 -2.73
CA ILE A 129 -1.67 2.42 -1.75
C ILE A 129 -0.81 1.19 -2.03
N ASP A 130 -0.72 0.75 -3.29
CA ASP A 130 0.14 -0.35 -3.69
C ASP A 130 1.62 -0.10 -3.38
N VAL A 131 2.11 1.13 -3.62
CA VAL A 131 3.50 1.52 -3.33
C VAL A 131 3.76 1.55 -1.82
N PHE A 132 2.84 2.09 -1.03
CA PHE A 132 2.96 2.08 0.43
C PHE A 132 2.94 0.65 0.97
N TRP A 133 2.04 -0.19 0.45
CA TRP A 133 1.94 -1.59 0.84
C TRP A 133 3.25 -2.35 0.58
N ASP A 134 3.82 -2.22 -0.61
CA ASP A 134 5.11 -2.82 -0.96
C ASP A 134 6.24 -2.34 -0.02
N SER A 135 6.25 -1.05 0.31
CA SER A 135 7.27 -0.44 1.16
C SER A 135 7.17 -0.92 2.60
N LEU A 136 5.94 -0.98 3.13
CA LEU A 136 5.66 -1.46 4.49
C LEU A 136 5.94 -2.95 4.62
N ASN A 137 5.54 -3.77 3.65
CA ASN A 137 5.80 -5.21 3.67
C ASN A 137 7.30 -5.53 3.69
N LEU A 138 8.12 -4.79 2.92
CA LEU A 138 9.57 -4.94 2.97
C LEU A 138 10.17 -4.53 4.32
N ALA A 139 9.59 -3.54 4.99
CA ALA A 139 10.00 -3.11 6.32
C ALA A 139 9.48 -4.06 7.41
N ASP A 140 8.26 -4.59 7.27
CA ASP A 140 7.62 -5.50 8.21
C ASP A 140 8.43 -6.78 8.43
N LEU A 141 9.10 -7.29 7.41
CA LEU A 141 10.04 -8.41 7.52
C LEU A 141 11.17 -8.17 8.55
N ARG A 142 11.38 -6.92 8.96
CA ARG A 142 12.42 -6.50 9.93
C ARG A 142 11.85 -6.10 11.29
N LEU A 143 10.52 -6.03 11.42
CA LEU A 143 9.85 -5.72 12.68
C LEU A 143 9.55 -7.01 13.46
N PRO A 144 9.41 -6.95 14.79
CA PRO A 144 8.95 -8.09 15.58
C PRO A 144 7.57 -8.57 15.07
N PRO A 145 7.33 -9.89 15.01
CA PRO A 145 6.03 -10.42 14.59
C PRO A 145 4.92 -9.94 15.54
N THR A 146 3.73 -9.70 15.00
CA THR A 146 2.53 -9.45 15.80
C THR A 146 1.96 -10.79 16.32
N ASN A 147 1.54 -10.81 17.56
CA ASN A 147 0.91 -12.00 18.18
C ASN A 147 -0.59 -12.17 17.84
N THR A 148 -1.16 -11.40 16.90
CA THR A 148 -2.62 -11.30 16.79
C THR A 148 -3.11 -11.38 15.33
N VAL A 149 -2.97 -12.55 14.71
CA VAL A 149 -3.66 -12.92 13.45
C VAL A 149 -5.17 -12.60 13.55
N LYS A 150 -5.80 -12.93 14.68
CA LYS A 150 -7.23 -12.66 14.91
C LYS A 150 -7.55 -11.16 14.89
N ALA A 151 -6.75 -10.31 15.50
CA ALA A 151 -7.01 -8.86 15.54
C ALA A 151 -6.92 -8.23 14.13
N THR A 152 -6.02 -8.73 13.28
CA THR A 152 -5.93 -8.30 11.88
C THR A 152 -7.21 -8.63 11.13
N ARG A 153 -7.69 -9.88 11.23
CA ARG A 153 -8.94 -10.29 10.60
C ARG A 153 -10.13 -9.47 11.11
N ASP A 154 -10.30 -9.35 12.44
CA ASP A 154 -11.42 -8.65 13.05
C ASP A 154 -11.46 -7.17 12.59
N ALA A 155 -10.31 -6.53 12.43
CA ALA A 155 -10.23 -5.16 11.92
C ALA A 155 -10.69 -5.06 10.44
N HIS A 156 -10.31 -6.02 9.60
CA HIS A 156 -10.73 -6.05 8.19
C HIS A 156 -12.20 -6.41 8.03
N ASP A 157 -12.73 -7.35 8.83
CA ASP A 157 -14.16 -7.66 8.84
C ASP A 157 -14.99 -6.42 9.24
N ARG A 158 -14.52 -5.65 10.25
CA ARG A 158 -15.18 -4.38 10.64
C ARG A 158 -15.19 -3.36 9.49
N ILE A 159 -14.10 -3.20 8.75
CA ILE A 159 -14.06 -2.32 7.59
C ILE A 159 -15.08 -2.79 6.55
N ALA A 160 -15.12 -4.09 6.23
CA ALA A 160 -16.05 -4.65 5.25
C ALA A 160 -17.51 -4.39 5.63
N ASP A 161 -17.87 -4.56 6.90
CA ASP A 161 -19.21 -4.25 7.41
C ASP A 161 -19.54 -2.76 7.27
N CYS A 162 -18.61 -1.86 7.65
CA CYS A 162 -18.85 -0.42 7.62
C CYS A 162 -19.02 0.13 6.19
N VAL A 163 -18.19 -0.30 5.22
CA VAL A 163 -18.23 0.24 3.84
C VAL A 163 -19.46 -0.21 3.05
N VAL A 164 -20.07 -1.34 3.41
CA VAL A 164 -21.36 -1.79 2.86
C VAL A 164 -22.51 -0.96 3.44
N GLY A 165 -22.32 -0.35 4.60
CA GLY A 165 -23.26 0.59 5.23
C GLY A 165 -23.39 1.91 4.47
N ASN A 166 -24.02 2.89 5.11
CA ASN A 166 -24.28 4.21 4.52
C ASN A 166 -23.69 5.37 5.35
N ASP A 167 -22.77 5.07 6.27
CA ASP A 167 -22.13 6.09 7.12
C ASP A 167 -20.63 6.20 6.83
N PRO A 168 -20.21 7.22 6.07
CA PRO A 168 -18.81 7.44 5.73
C PRO A 168 -17.91 7.69 6.95
N GLU A 169 -18.44 8.29 8.03
CA GLU A 169 -17.61 8.58 9.21
C GLU A 169 -17.31 7.29 10.00
N VAL A 170 -18.27 6.35 10.06
CA VAL A 170 -18.05 5.03 10.67
C VAL A 170 -17.02 4.22 9.89
N SER A 171 -17.05 4.30 8.55
CA SER A 171 -16.05 3.65 7.69
C SER A 171 -14.65 4.27 7.85
N ARG A 172 -14.58 5.59 7.93
CA ARG A 172 -13.36 6.34 8.20
C ARG A 172 -12.73 5.91 9.53
N ASP A 173 -13.56 5.84 10.60
CA ASP A 173 -13.12 5.44 11.94
C ASP A 173 -12.64 3.98 11.97
N ALA A 174 -13.36 3.07 11.32
CA ALA A 174 -12.95 1.68 11.21
C ALA A 174 -11.60 1.53 10.52
N MET A 175 -11.37 2.29 9.42
CA MET A 175 -10.09 2.30 8.72
C MET A 175 -8.99 2.94 9.56
N TRP A 176 -9.27 4.00 10.32
CA TRP A 176 -8.30 4.61 11.22
C TRP A 176 -7.78 3.62 12.26
N HIS A 177 -8.69 2.90 12.91
CA HIS A 177 -8.35 1.89 13.93
C HIS A 177 -7.67 0.64 13.35
N HIS A 178 -7.87 0.34 12.06
CA HIS A 178 -7.16 -0.73 11.38
C HIS A 178 -5.62 -0.52 11.44
N PHE A 179 -5.16 0.73 11.46
CA PHE A 179 -3.73 1.04 11.55
C PHE A 179 -3.15 0.97 12.98
N ASP A 180 -3.96 0.80 14.02
CA ASP A 180 -3.47 0.81 15.40
C ASP A 180 -2.44 -0.30 15.64
N ALA A 181 -2.70 -1.51 15.16
CA ALA A 181 -1.78 -2.65 15.31
C ALA A 181 -0.38 -2.39 14.73
N ILE A 182 -0.27 -1.66 13.62
CA ILE A 182 1.04 -1.31 13.06
C ILE A 182 1.66 -0.12 13.77
N ARG A 183 0.86 0.87 14.22
CA ARG A 183 1.35 2.01 15.01
C ARG A 183 1.97 1.56 16.32
N GLU A 184 1.38 0.59 17.00
CA GLU A 184 1.90 0.04 18.26
C GLU A 184 3.25 -0.67 18.11
N ARG A 185 3.60 -1.10 16.88
CA ARG A 185 4.88 -1.78 16.58
C ARG A 185 5.99 -0.80 16.19
N LEU A 186 5.65 0.45 15.90
CA LEU A 186 6.56 1.48 15.42
C LEU A 186 6.90 2.50 16.52
#